data_00bc42177c56538dbc1ed812e90a8365
#
_entry.id   00bc42177c56538dbc1ed812e90a8365
#
_cell.length_a   1.000
_cell.length_b   1.000
_cell.length_c   1.000
_cell.angle_alpha   90.00
_cell.angle_beta   90.00
_cell.angle_gamma   90.00
#
_symmetry.space_group_name_H-M   'P 1'
#
loop_
_entity.id
_entity.type
_entity.pdbx_description
1 polymer ?
#
loop_
_entity_poly.entity_id
_entity_poly.type
_entity_poly.pdbx_seq_one_letter_code
_entity_poly.pdbx_strand_id
1 'polypeptide(L)'
;MTDSVLSRLSAVGRVPDDVRHAAAQQKKFDTDNTERNVAYVMLDCSGTTMDRYVDAPAIVFVEVFKKYGLEITMPEARAPMGLRKDLHIRAITQAASVRERFAAKFGREPDQGDVDKMFADFVPTQIALLKKGNYHELLPGVAEVVKDMQAQGIKIGVTTGFVRSMLDVLLEGAAKQGFVPDAACAGDEVEMPRPTAYMVIKNLERLGVLNLENAMRRTVKVDDTVSGAGEGAPLCWRVAVSKWSNYVADSWDAVRKMSAEELAAREKASKEKLVAESGAHYVIDDLRDLPAVIDEINQRLASGENP
;
A
#
# COMPACT_ATOMS: atom_id res chain seq x y z
N MET A 1 10.21 -1.63 50.04
CA MET A 1 11.20 -1.67 48.92
C MET A 1 11.08 -0.49 47.94
N THR A 2 10.43 0.61 48.30
CA THR A 2 10.18 1.80 47.45
C THR A 2 11.05 3.01 47.77
N ASP A 3 11.67 3.11 48.97
CA ASP A 3 12.44 4.28 49.34
C ASP A 3 13.90 4.29 48.84
N SER A 4 14.45 3.16 48.44
CA SER A 4 15.87 3.07 48.03
C SER A 4 16.10 3.48 46.57
N VAL A 5 15.07 3.45 45.74
CA VAL A 5 15.13 3.85 44.31
C VAL A 5 15.00 5.37 44.18
N LEU A 6 14.08 5.97 44.94
CA LEU A 6 13.88 7.41 44.94
C LEU A 6 15.02 8.20 45.54
N SER A 7 15.71 7.66 46.57
CA SER A 7 16.88 8.32 47.17
C SER A 7 18.13 8.30 46.26
N ARG A 8 18.22 7.36 45.31
CA ARG A 8 19.29 7.33 44.30
C ARG A 8 19.06 8.30 43.14
N LEU A 9 17.84 8.65 42.86
CA LEU A 9 17.49 9.63 41.80
C LEU A 9 17.69 11.07 42.23
N SER A 10 17.68 11.38 43.56
CA SER A 10 17.94 12.73 44.08
C SER A 10 19.44 13.11 44.10
N ALA A 11 20.35 12.16 43.85
CA ALA A 11 21.80 12.38 43.82
C ALA A 11 22.37 12.61 42.39
N VAL A 12 21.52 12.55 41.33
CA VAL A 12 21.96 12.77 39.95
C VAL A 12 21.89 14.26 39.66
N GLY A 13 23.06 14.93 39.80
CA GLY A 13 23.22 16.34 39.49
C GLY A 13 22.95 16.67 38.00
N ARG A 14 22.59 17.92 37.78
CA ARG A 14 22.41 18.65 36.51
C ARG A 14 22.21 17.80 35.27
N VAL A 15 20.97 17.75 34.83
CA VAL A 15 20.58 17.20 33.52
C VAL A 15 21.35 17.91 32.39
N PRO A 16 22.15 17.22 31.58
CA PRO A 16 22.91 17.81 30.49
C PRO A 16 22.05 18.58 29.50
N ASP A 17 22.63 19.54 28.76
CA ASP A 17 21.89 20.40 27.82
C ASP A 17 21.27 19.64 26.64
N ASP A 18 21.72 18.43 26.36
CA ASP A 18 21.09 17.48 25.43
C ASP A 18 19.69 17.01 25.90
N VAL A 19 19.40 17.00 27.19
CA VAL A 19 18.08 16.68 27.74
C VAL A 19 17.08 17.85 27.57
N ARG A 20 17.56 19.09 27.35
CA ARG A 20 16.68 20.22 26.95
C ARG A 20 16.12 20.00 25.55
N HIS A 21 16.85 19.35 24.66
CA HIS A 21 16.33 18.87 23.38
C HIS A 21 15.20 17.85 23.57
N ALA A 22 15.35 16.93 24.53
CA ALA A 22 14.31 15.98 24.86
C ALA A 22 13.04 16.65 25.40
N ALA A 23 13.16 17.72 26.20
CA ALA A 23 11.99 18.47 26.67
C ALA A 23 11.26 19.23 25.57
N ALA A 24 11.98 19.75 24.56
CA ALA A 24 11.38 20.39 23.39
C ALA A 24 10.69 19.34 22.47
N GLN A 25 11.31 18.17 22.32
CA GLN A 25 10.72 17.03 21.62
C GLN A 25 9.51 16.49 22.38
N GLN A 26 9.55 16.40 23.70
CA GLN A 26 8.42 16.00 24.53
C GLN A 26 7.26 16.97 24.41
N LYS A 27 7.51 18.29 24.39
CA LYS A 27 6.46 19.29 24.17
C LYS A 27 5.80 19.15 22.80
N LYS A 28 6.58 18.86 21.75
CA LYS A 28 6.04 18.57 20.41
C LYS A 28 5.24 17.27 20.41
N PHE A 29 5.74 16.23 21.08
CA PHE A 29 5.05 14.96 21.29
C PHE A 29 3.70 15.16 22.01
N ASP A 30 3.67 15.98 23.07
CA ASP A 30 2.43 16.27 23.82
C ASP A 30 1.44 17.09 22.99
N THR A 31 1.91 18.04 22.18
CA THR A 31 1.06 18.82 21.25
C THR A 31 0.45 17.92 20.18
N ASP A 32 1.24 17.05 19.55
CA ASP A 32 0.74 16.09 18.57
C ASP A 32 -0.32 15.14 19.15
N ASN A 33 -0.31 14.90 20.44
CA ASN A 33 -1.28 14.00 21.11
C ASN A 33 -2.69 14.61 21.28
N THR A 34 -2.85 15.92 21.08
CA THR A 34 -4.15 16.62 21.25
C THR A 34 -4.91 16.79 19.93
N GLU A 35 -4.24 16.65 18.80
CA GLU A 35 -4.88 16.84 17.48
C GLU A 35 -5.77 15.64 17.11
N ARG A 36 -6.94 15.93 16.55
CA ARG A 36 -8.03 14.99 16.28
C ARG A 36 -8.46 14.95 14.81
N ASN A 37 -7.60 15.37 13.90
CA ASN A 37 -7.89 15.35 12.45
C ASN A 37 -6.94 14.41 11.72
N VAL A 38 -7.36 13.88 10.59
CA VAL A 38 -6.50 13.16 9.65
C VAL A 38 -5.30 14.04 9.28
N ALA A 39 -4.11 13.49 9.42
CA ALA A 39 -2.85 14.17 9.11
C ALA A 39 -2.02 13.45 8.06
N TYR A 40 -2.28 12.17 7.84
CA TYR A 40 -1.50 11.33 6.94
C TYR A 40 -2.43 10.48 6.08
N VAL A 41 -2.14 10.42 4.78
CA VAL A 41 -2.82 9.51 3.84
C VAL A 41 -1.76 8.67 3.14
N MET A 42 -1.88 7.35 3.25
CA MET A 42 -0.97 6.38 2.67
C MET A 42 -1.65 5.70 1.47
N LEU A 43 -1.25 6.07 0.28
CA LEU A 43 -1.82 5.61 -0.98
C LEU A 43 -1.05 4.42 -1.54
N ASP A 44 -1.74 3.43 -2.09
CA ASP A 44 -1.12 2.44 -2.99
C ASP A 44 -0.87 3.04 -4.38
N CYS A 45 -0.11 2.33 -5.22
CA CYS A 45 0.18 2.72 -6.59
C CYS A 45 -0.86 2.17 -7.57
N SER A 46 -0.71 0.88 -7.93
CA SER A 46 -1.48 0.24 -9.02
C SER A 46 -2.93 0.02 -8.62
N GLY A 47 -3.87 0.49 -9.44
CA GLY A 47 -5.30 0.37 -9.16
C GLY A 47 -5.85 1.41 -8.19
N THR A 48 -4.98 2.18 -7.53
CA THR A 48 -5.34 3.23 -6.56
C THR A 48 -4.99 4.62 -7.06
N THR A 49 -3.75 4.85 -7.48
CA THR A 49 -3.28 6.17 -7.98
C THR A 49 -2.91 6.13 -9.46
N MET A 50 -2.48 5.00 -9.97
CA MET A 50 -2.04 4.79 -11.36
C MET A 50 -2.25 3.33 -11.77
N ASP A 51 -1.83 2.93 -12.99
CA ASP A 51 -1.88 1.54 -13.49
C ASP A 51 -3.27 0.91 -13.34
N ARG A 52 -4.22 1.37 -14.16
CA ARG A 52 -5.63 0.90 -14.16
C ARG A 52 -5.71 -0.62 -14.18
N TYR A 53 -6.53 -1.16 -13.29
CA TYR A 53 -6.79 -2.60 -13.17
C TYR A 53 -5.55 -3.43 -12.81
N VAL A 54 -4.46 -2.79 -12.36
CA VAL A 54 -3.21 -3.46 -11.95
C VAL A 54 -2.62 -4.33 -13.07
N ASP A 55 -2.54 -3.76 -14.28
CA ASP A 55 -2.13 -4.50 -15.48
C ASP A 55 -0.63 -4.83 -15.49
N ALA A 56 0.21 -3.87 -15.10
CA ALA A 56 1.65 -4.01 -15.23
C ALA A 56 2.22 -5.27 -14.55
N PRO A 57 1.94 -5.54 -13.26
CA PRO A 57 2.49 -6.74 -12.63
C PRO A 57 1.84 -8.03 -13.13
N ALA A 58 0.54 -8.00 -13.48
CA ALA A 58 -0.18 -9.19 -13.93
C ALA A 58 0.42 -9.76 -15.23
N ILE A 59 0.73 -8.89 -16.19
CA ILE A 59 1.37 -9.26 -17.46
C ILE A 59 2.73 -9.92 -17.19
N VAL A 60 3.55 -9.32 -16.32
CA VAL A 60 4.91 -9.82 -16.05
C VAL A 60 4.90 -11.16 -15.33
N PHE A 61 3.95 -11.39 -14.41
CA PHE A 61 3.82 -12.72 -13.79
C PHE A 61 3.57 -13.80 -14.86
N VAL A 62 2.63 -13.59 -15.77
CA VAL A 62 2.34 -14.55 -16.84
C VAL A 62 3.58 -14.77 -17.72
N GLU A 63 4.30 -13.71 -18.09
CA GLU A 63 5.51 -13.79 -18.91
C GLU A 63 6.63 -14.56 -18.20
N VAL A 64 6.89 -14.26 -16.94
CA VAL A 64 7.94 -14.94 -16.17
C VAL A 64 7.62 -16.42 -16.01
N PHE A 65 6.41 -16.79 -15.59
CA PHE A 65 6.04 -18.21 -15.47
C PHE A 65 6.15 -18.94 -16.80
N LYS A 66 5.73 -18.32 -17.90
CA LYS A 66 5.89 -18.88 -19.27
C LYS A 66 7.35 -19.10 -19.65
N LYS A 67 8.28 -18.21 -19.24
CA LYS A 67 9.72 -18.40 -19.45
C LYS A 67 10.23 -19.68 -18.82
N TYR A 68 9.67 -20.09 -17.67
CA TYR A 68 9.98 -21.37 -17.02
C TYR A 68 9.13 -22.53 -17.58
N GLY A 69 8.35 -22.28 -18.62
CA GLY A 69 7.47 -23.25 -19.27
C GLY A 69 6.29 -23.69 -18.40
N LEU A 70 5.87 -22.82 -17.49
CA LEU A 70 4.68 -22.97 -16.67
C LEU A 70 3.64 -21.98 -17.19
N GLU A 71 2.55 -22.48 -17.73
CA GLU A 71 1.43 -21.63 -18.10
C GLU A 71 0.57 -21.36 -16.89
N ILE A 72 0.40 -20.08 -16.54
CA ILE A 72 -0.55 -19.62 -15.55
C ILE A 72 -1.61 -18.75 -16.22
N THR A 73 -2.82 -18.79 -15.70
CA THR A 73 -3.92 -17.95 -16.17
C THR A 73 -3.84 -16.56 -15.53
N MET A 74 -4.49 -15.57 -16.13
CA MET A 74 -4.59 -14.23 -15.56
C MET A 74 -5.25 -14.21 -14.16
N PRO A 75 -6.33 -14.97 -13.89
CA PRO A 75 -6.83 -15.13 -12.53
C PRO A 75 -5.82 -15.70 -11.53
N GLU A 76 -5.01 -16.68 -11.91
CA GLU A 76 -3.95 -17.22 -11.05
C GLU A 76 -2.85 -16.19 -10.77
N ALA A 77 -2.46 -15.41 -11.80
CA ALA A 77 -1.50 -14.32 -11.64
C ALA A 77 -2.03 -13.20 -10.73
N ARG A 78 -3.34 -12.95 -10.71
CA ARG A 78 -3.98 -11.86 -9.97
C ARG A 78 -4.40 -12.21 -8.55
N ALA A 79 -4.61 -13.48 -8.25
CA ALA A 79 -5.15 -13.91 -6.95
C ALA A 79 -4.37 -13.37 -5.74
N PRO A 80 -3.00 -13.40 -5.71
CA PRO A 80 -2.23 -12.85 -4.58
C PRO A 80 -1.88 -11.37 -4.75
N MET A 81 -2.59 -10.58 -5.57
CA MET A 81 -2.24 -9.17 -5.81
C MET A 81 -2.23 -8.37 -4.50
N GLY A 82 -1.34 -7.38 -4.45
CA GLY A 82 -1.10 -6.58 -3.25
C GLY A 82 0.12 -7.02 -2.42
N LEU A 83 0.55 -8.29 -2.52
CA LEU A 83 1.75 -8.80 -1.83
C LEU A 83 3.05 -8.27 -2.46
N ARG A 84 4.15 -8.30 -1.69
CA ARG A 84 5.52 -8.13 -2.21
C ARG A 84 5.81 -9.20 -3.27
N LYS A 85 6.53 -8.86 -4.31
CA LYS A 85 6.58 -9.66 -5.55
C LYS A 85 7.20 -11.05 -5.40
N ASP A 86 8.16 -11.24 -4.52
CA ASP A 86 8.68 -12.57 -4.15
C ASP A 86 7.63 -13.43 -3.44
N LEU A 87 6.91 -12.83 -2.47
CA LEU A 87 5.80 -13.51 -1.77
C LEU A 87 4.64 -13.81 -2.72
N HIS A 88 4.39 -12.93 -3.69
CA HIS A 88 3.38 -13.12 -4.71
C HIS A 88 3.73 -14.31 -5.62
N ILE A 89 4.97 -14.40 -6.14
CA ILE A 89 5.45 -15.55 -6.91
C ILE A 89 5.32 -16.83 -6.08
N ARG A 90 5.73 -16.79 -4.81
CA ARG A 90 5.56 -17.92 -3.90
C ARG A 90 4.10 -18.35 -3.78
N ALA A 91 3.19 -17.41 -3.59
CA ALA A 91 1.76 -17.72 -3.49
C ALA A 91 1.21 -18.35 -4.77
N ILE A 92 1.61 -17.87 -5.96
CA ILE A 92 1.24 -18.48 -7.24
C ILE A 92 1.77 -19.92 -7.32
N THR A 93 3.06 -20.15 -7.01
CA THR A 93 3.66 -21.49 -7.07
C THR A 93 3.02 -22.49 -6.11
N GLN A 94 2.43 -22.01 -4.99
CA GLN A 94 1.75 -22.83 -4.00
C GLN A 94 0.26 -23.04 -4.28
N ALA A 95 -0.33 -22.31 -5.24
CA ALA A 95 -1.71 -22.57 -5.66
C ALA A 95 -1.85 -23.99 -6.22
N ALA A 96 -2.88 -24.73 -5.81
CA ALA A 96 -3.01 -26.16 -6.10
C ALA A 96 -2.83 -26.49 -7.58
N SER A 97 -3.52 -25.76 -8.47
CA SER A 97 -3.45 -25.96 -9.92
C SER A 97 -2.06 -25.67 -10.53
N VAL A 98 -1.35 -24.67 -10.00
CA VAL A 98 0.00 -24.30 -10.46
C VAL A 98 1.02 -25.31 -9.93
N ARG A 99 0.89 -25.73 -8.65
CA ARG A 99 1.74 -26.71 -8.00
C ARG A 99 1.67 -28.06 -8.71
N GLU A 100 0.48 -28.52 -9.08
CA GLU A 100 0.27 -29.74 -9.86
C GLU A 100 0.98 -29.67 -11.23
N ARG A 101 0.83 -28.56 -11.96
CA ARG A 101 1.52 -28.33 -13.24
C ARG A 101 3.05 -28.28 -13.07
N PHE A 102 3.52 -27.68 -11.98
CA PHE A 102 4.93 -27.63 -11.64
C PHE A 102 5.48 -29.03 -11.37
N ALA A 103 4.81 -29.82 -10.51
CA ALA A 103 5.22 -31.18 -10.18
C ALA A 103 5.20 -32.10 -11.41
N ALA A 104 4.18 -32.02 -12.25
CA ALA A 104 4.10 -32.76 -13.50
C ALA A 104 5.25 -32.45 -14.45
N LYS A 105 5.72 -31.20 -14.49
CA LYS A 105 6.81 -30.77 -15.37
C LYS A 105 8.19 -31.11 -14.83
N PHE A 106 8.42 -30.87 -13.55
CA PHE A 106 9.76 -30.95 -12.95
C PHE A 106 10.00 -32.19 -12.11
N GLY A 107 8.98 -33.01 -11.89
CA GLY A 107 9.06 -34.23 -11.05
C GLY A 107 9.24 -33.95 -9.56
N ARG A 108 9.03 -32.70 -9.10
CA ARG A 108 9.17 -32.26 -7.71
C ARG A 108 8.27 -31.07 -7.41
N GLU A 109 8.06 -30.79 -6.15
CA GLU A 109 7.37 -29.58 -5.69
C GLU A 109 8.24 -28.31 -5.90
N PRO A 110 7.61 -27.12 -6.06
CA PRO A 110 8.33 -25.85 -6.11
C PRO A 110 8.97 -25.54 -4.76
N ASP A 111 10.21 -25.06 -4.79
CA ASP A 111 10.97 -24.66 -3.61
C ASP A 111 11.32 -23.15 -3.62
N GLN A 112 12.01 -22.67 -2.57
CA GLN A 112 12.42 -21.28 -2.47
C GLN A 112 13.40 -20.88 -3.59
N GLY A 113 14.26 -21.77 -4.04
CA GLY A 113 15.19 -21.49 -5.12
C GLY A 113 14.49 -21.24 -6.47
N ASP A 114 13.31 -21.85 -6.70
CA ASP A 114 12.50 -21.56 -7.88
C ASP A 114 11.89 -20.15 -7.79
N VAL A 115 11.38 -19.78 -6.61
CA VAL A 115 10.84 -18.44 -6.34
C VAL A 115 11.92 -17.38 -6.55
N ASP A 116 13.12 -17.59 -5.99
CA ASP A 116 14.24 -16.64 -6.10
C ASP A 116 14.67 -16.41 -7.54
N LYS A 117 14.74 -17.48 -8.36
CA LYS A 117 15.04 -17.39 -9.78
C LYS A 117 13.96 -16.63 -10.55
N MET A 118 12.68 -16.97 -10.32
CA MET A 118 11.57 -16.27 -10.96
C MET A 118 11.52 -14.80 -10.55
N PHE A 119 11.81 -14.47 -9.30
CA PHE A 119 11.86 -13.10 -8.80
C PHE A 119 13.03 -12.31 -9.42
N ALA A 120 14.21 -12.94 -9.57
CA ALA A 120 15.36 -12.34 -10.22
C ALA A 120 15.08 -11.96 -11.70
N ASP A 121 14.25 -12.75 -12.39
CA ASP A 121 13.78 -12.43 -13.76
C ASP A 121 12.62 -11.41 -13.75
N PHE A 122 11.76 -11.46 -12.74
CA PHE A 122 10.61 -10.57 -12.64
C PHE A 122 11.03 -9.10 -12.55
N VAL A 123 12.01 -8.78 -11.69
CA VAL A 123 12.41 -7.38 -11.44
C VAL A 123 12.85 -6.65 -12.73
N PRO A 124 13.82 -7.14 -13.51
CA PRO A 124 14.24 -6.45 -14.74
C PRO A 124 13.12 -6.42 -15.79
N THR A 125 12.32 -7.48 -15.92
CA THR A 125 11.19 -7.54 -16.86
C THR A 125 10.13 -6.49 -16.50
N GLN A 126 9.78 -6.37 -15.23
CA GLN A 126 8.83 -5.37 -14.78
C GLN A 126 9.34 -3.95 -15.00
N ILE A 127 10.61 -3.66 -14.68
CA ILE A 127 11.22 -2.34 -14.93
C ILE A 127 11.20 -1.99 -16.42
N ALA A 128 11.52 -2.94 -17.29
CA ALA A 128 11.50 -2.73 -18.73
C ALA A 128 10.07 -2.42 -19.23
N LEU A 129 9.06 -3.15 -18.72
CA LEU A 129 7.66 -2.90 -19.04
C LEU A 129 7.21 -1.52 -18.56
N LEU A 130 7.51 -1.15 -17.31
CA LEU A 130 7.14 0.15 -16.73
C LEU A 130 7.75 1.33 -17.49
N LYS A 131 9.00 1.21 -17.92
CA LYS A 131 9.69 2.25 -18.72
C LYS A 131 9.13 2.39 -20.13
N LYS A 132 8.62 1.30 -20.71
CA LYS A 132 8.09 1.28 -22.08
C LYS A 132 6.62 1.70 -22.15
N GLY A 133 5.85 1.39 -21.11
CA GLY A 133 4.40 1.61 -21.07
C GLY A 133 4.00 2.83 -20.25
N ASN A 134 2.72 3.17 -20.29
CA ASN A 134 2.13 4.32 -19.59
C ASN A 134 1.54 3.95 -18.22
N TYR A 135 2.14 2.97 -17.52
CA TYR A 135 1.63 2.49 -16.22
C TYR A 135 1.75 3.51 -15.09
N HIS A 136 2.50 4.59 -15.30
CA HIS A 136 2.58 5.77 -14.42
C HIS A 136 1.50 6.82 -14.71
N GLU A 137 0.63 6.59 -15.71
CA GLU A 137 -0.50 7.48 -15.98
C GLU A 137 -1.43 7.49 -14.77
N LEU A 138 -1.69 8.69 -14.24
CA LEU A 138 -2.53 8.86 -13.06
C LEU A 138 -3.99 8.52 -13.36
N LEU A 139 -4.65 7.93 -12.39
CA LEU A 139 -6.08 7.74 -12.44
C LEU A 139 -6.81 9.08 -12.32
N PRO A 140 -8.04 9.20 -12.84
CA PRO A 140 -8.78 10.45 -12.83
C PRO A 140 -8.90 11.07 -11.44
N GLY A 141 -8.55 12.35 -11.32
CA GLY A 141 -8.68 13.13 -10.08
C GLY A 141 -7.55 12.97 -9.07
N VAL A 142 -6.58 12.08 -9.30
CA VAL A 142 -5.51 11.79 -8.33
C VAL A 142 -4.64 13.01 -8.04
N ALA A 143 -4.17 13.71 -9.08
CA ALA A 143 -3.29 14.87 -8.90
C ALA A 143 -4.00 16.01 -8.15
N GLU A 144 -5.25 16.28 -8.51
CA GLU A 144 -6.08 17.32 -7.90
C GLU A 144 -6.34 17.02 -6.43
N VAL A 145 -6.85 15.81 -6.12
CA VAL A 145 -7.18 15.39 -4.76
C VAL A 145 -5.94 15.40 -3.85
N VAL A 146 -4.81 14.90 -4.35
CA VAL A 146 -3.55 14.89 -3.58
C VAL A 146 -3.07 16.31 -3.32
N LYS A 147 -3.08 17.17 -4.32
CA LYS A 147 -2.70 18.58 -4.16
C LYS A 147 -3.57 19.32 -3.16
N ASP A 148 -4.88 19.09 -3.19
CA ASP A 148 -5.83 19.72 -2.28
C ASP A 148 -5.64 19.23 -0.84
N MET A 149 -5.39 17.93 -0.63
CA MET A 149 -5.04 17.39 0.69
C MET A 149 -3.72 17.97 1.23
N GLN A 150 -2.68 18.05 0.38
CA GLN A 150 -1.41 18.65 0.77
C GLN A 150 -1.56 20.16 1.10
N ALA A 151 -2.40 20.90 0.39
CA ALA A 151 -2.70 22.30 0.69
C ALA A 151 -3.41 22.47 2.05
N GLN A 152 -4.13 21.45 2.52
CA GLN A 152 -4.73 21.40 3.85
C GLN A 152 -3.74 20.92 4.94
N GLY A 153 -2.48 20.64 4.58
CA GLY A 153 -1.45 20.17 5.52
C GLY A 153 -1.41 18.67 5.73
N ILE A 154 -2.25 17.88 5.02
CA ILE A 154 -2.22 16.42 5.08
C ILE A 154 -0.98 15.92 4.33
N LYS A 155 -0.19 15.06 4.98
CA LYS A 155 0.99 14.45 4.40
C LYS A 155 0.65 13.19 3.63
N ILE A 156 1.15 13.10 2.40
CA ILE A 156 0.89 11.98 1.49
C ILE A 156 2.08 11.03 1.48
N GLY A 157 1.84 9.78 1.87
CA GLY A 157 2.79 8.68 1.72
C GLY A 157 2.36 7.71 0.64
N VAL A 158 3.30 6.96 0.11
CA VAL A 158 3.04 5.85 -0.81
C VAL A 158 3.54 4.54 -0.21
N THR A 159 2.72 3.48 -0.28
CA THR A 159 3.14 2.10 0.03
C THR A 159 2.83 1.19 -1.14
N THR A 160 3.71 0.27 -1.47
CA THR A 160 3.51 -0.63 -2.61
C THR A 160 4.17 -1.99 -2.43
N GLY A 161 3.59 -3.02 -3.02
CA GLY A 161 4.23 -4.34 -3.14
C GLY A 161 5.37 -4.40 -4.18
N PHE A 162 5.63 -3.33 -4.92
CA PHE A 162 6.80 -3.23 -5.78
C PHE A 162 8.09 -3.04 -4.96
N VAL A 163 9.23 -3.38 -5.57
CA VAL A 163 10.55 -3.03 -5.03
C VAL A 163 10.91 -1.59 -5.37
N ARG A 164 11.87 -0.99 -4.64
CA ARG A 164 12.25 0.42 -4.76
C ARG A 164 12.55 0.83 -6.21
N SER A 165 13.30 0.04 -6.94
CA SER A 165 13.67 0.35 -8.34
C SER A 165 12.49 0.42 -9.31
N MET A 166 11.39 -0.30 -9.03
CA MET A 166 10.13 -0.22 -9.80
C MET A 166 9.33 1.02 -9.39
N LEU A 167 9.24 1.27 -8.08
CA LEU A 167 8.54 2.43 -7.53
C LEU A 167 9.14 3.74 -8.06
N ASP A 168 10.46 3.84 -8.13
CA ASP A 168 11.15 5.03 -8.64
C ASP A 168 10.76 5.34 -10.10
N VAL A 169 10.61 4.33 -10.95
CA VAL A 169 10.15 4.51 -12.34
C VAL A 169 8.72 5.06 -12.38
N LEU A 170 7.84 4.53 -11.53
CA LEU A 170 6.45 5.00 -11.46
C LEU A 170 6.36 6.43 -10.93
N LEU A 171 7.06 6.75 -9.84
CA LEU A 171 7.04 8.09 -9.23
C LEU A 171 7.67 9.15 -10.14
N GLU A 172 8.73 8.82 -10.90
CA GLU A 172 9.29 9.73 -11.90
C GLU A 172 8.25 10.13 -12.96
N GLY A 173 7.49 9.16 -13.46
CA GLY A 173 6.43 9.41 -14.43
C GLY A 173 5.22 10.14 -13.84
N ALA A 174 4.83 9.81 -12.62
CA ALA A 174 3.71 10.44 -11.90
C ALA A 174 4.02 11.90 -11.51
N ALA A 175 5.27 12.21 -11.14
CA ALA A 175 5.70 13.56 -10.81
C ALA A 175 5.52 14.53 -11.98
N LYS A 176 5.71 14.08 -13.22
CA LYS A 176 5.47 14.89 -14.43
C LYS A 176 4.00 15.26 -14.61
N GLN A 177 3.09 14.57 -13.92
CA GLN A 177 1.65 14.80 -13.93
C GLN A 177 1.15 15.49 -12.65
N GLY A 178 2.07 15.93 -11.76
CA GLY A 178 1.75 16.66 -10.55
C GLY A 178 1.57 15.80 -9.28
N PHE A 179 1.81 14.49 -9.35
CA PHE A 179 1.76 13.61 -8.17
C PHE A 179 3.16 13.50 -7.54
N VAL A 180 3.36 14.20 -6.44
CA VAL A 180 4.61 14.18 -5.67
C VAL A 180 4.28 13.89 -4.21
N PRO A 181 4.42 12.62 -3.75
CA PRO A 181 4.17 12.28 -2.35
C PRO A 181 5.26 12.83 -1.43
N ASP A 182 4.92 13.12 -0.17
CA ASP A 182 5.86 13.58 0.87
C ASP A 182 6.81 12.45 1.34
N ALA A 183 6.36 11.19 1.23
CA ALA A 183 7.15 10.00 1.53
C ALA A 183 6.71 8.82 0.66
N ALA A 184 7.58 7.82 0.49
CA ALA A 184 7.25 6.59 -0.21
C ALA A 184 8.05 5.41 0.34
N CYS A 185 7.39 4.25 0.51
CA CYS A 185 8.00 3.01 0.97
C CYS A 185 7.65 1.85 0.05
N ALA A 186 8.66 1.19 -0.49
CA ALA A 186 8.55 -0.01 -1.31
C ALA A 186 8.57 -1.28 -0.43
N GLY A 187 8.07 -2.39 -0.96
CA GLY A 187 7.96 -3.65 -0.24
C GLY A 187 9.28 -4.27 0.20
N ASP A 188 10.38 -3.95 -0.46
CA ASP A 188 11.74 -4.43 -0.13
C ASP A 188 12.47 -3.54 0.89
N GLU A 189 11.85 -2.45 1.35
CA GLU A 189 12.44 -1.55 2.35
C GLU A 189 12.02 -1.87 3.79
N VAL A 190 11.23 -2.91 3.98
CA VAL A 190 10.79 -3.41 5.28
C VAL A 190 10.91 -4.93 5.36
N GLU A 191 11.21 -5.43 6.55
CA GLU A 191 11.32 -6.88 6.81
C GLU A 191 10.00 -7.60 6.54
N MET A 192 8.91 -7.08 7.08
CA MET A 192 7.57 -7.65 7.01
C MET A 192 6.63 -6.72 6.23
N PRO A 193 6.48 -6.89 4.89
CA PRO A 193 5.54 -6.10 4.10
C PRO A 193 4.08 -6.52 4.38
N ARG A 194 3.16 -6.03 3.54
CA ARG A 194 1.73 -6.36 3.65
C ARG A 194 1.47 -7.83 3.98
N PRO A 195 0.51 -8.10 4.87
CA PRO A 195 -0.51 -7.17 5.37
C PRO A 195 -0.11 -6.40 6.65
N THR A 196 1.18 -6.38 7.03
CA THR A 196 1.62 -5.65 8.23
C THR A 196 1.67 -4.13 8.00
N ALA A 197 1.67 -3.35 9.11
CA ALA A 197 1.75 -1.90 9.06
C ALA A 197 3.16 -1.32 8.79
N TYR A 198 4.18 -2.15 8.56
CA TYR A 198 5.58 -1.70 8.56
C TYR A 198 5.89 -0.64 7.49
N MET A 199 5.28 -0.71 6.30
CA MET A 199 5.49 0.33 5.28
C MET A 199 4.77 1.64 5.65
N VAL A 200 3.60 1.57 6.30
CA VAL A 200 2.92 2.75 6.85
C VAL A 200 3.80 3.40 7.92
N ILE A 201 4.29 2.61 8.88
CA ILE A 201 5.19 3.08 9.95
C ILE A 201 6.47 3.69 9.37
N LYS A 202 7.06 3.05 8.34
CA LYS A 202 8.26 3.55 7.67
C LYS A 202 8.04 4.89 6.96
N ASN A 203 6.87 5.11 6.38
CA ASN A 203 6.51 6.41 5.83
C ASN A 203 6.36 7.46 6.95
N LEU A 204 5.71 7.14 8.06
CA LEU A 204 5.58 8.05 9.20
C LEU A 204 6.95 8.41 9.80
N GLU A 205 7.88 7.45 9.89
CA GLU A 205 9.28 7.70 10.27
C GLU A 205 9.95 8.70 9.32
N ARG A 206 9.82 8.51 7.99
CA ARG A 206 10.36 9.40 6.96
C ARG A 206 9.75 10.80 7.01
N LEU A 207 8.52 10.91 7.44
CA LEU A 207 7.81 12.19 7.66
C LEU A 207 8.21 12.87 8.98
N GLY A 208 9.09 12.26 9.78
CA GLY A 208 9.59 12.83 11.04
C GLY A 208 8.58 12.80 12.17
N VAL A 209 7.65 11.84 12.15
CA VAL A 209 6.66 11.66 13.22
C VAL A 209 7.34 11.21 14.50
N LEU A 210 7.04 11.88 15.63
CA LEU A 210 7.57 11.56 16.95
C LEU A 210 6.62 10.70 17.79
N ASN A 211 5.32 10.94 17.69
CA ASN A 211 4.29 10.15 18.37
C ASN A 211 3.62 9.20 17.39
N LEU A 212 4.15 7.98 17.26
CA LEU A 212 3.66 7.00 16.31
C LEU A 212 2.22 6.56 16.62
N GLU A 213 1.85 6.39 17.88
CA GLU A 213 0.50 5.97 18.28
C GLU A 213 -0.55 6.99 17.81
N ASN A 214 -0.35 8.27 18.11
CA ASN A 214 -1.27 9.32 17.66
C ASN A 214 -1.27 9.47 16.13
N ALA A 215 -0.10 9.38 15.50
CA ALA A 215 0.01 9.47 14.03
C ALA A 215 -0.74 8.33 13.35
N MET A 216 -0.65 7.09 13.84
CA MET A 216 -1.39 5.95 13.28
C MET A 216 -2.91 6.16 13.35
N ARG A 217 -3.43 6.67 14.47
CA ARG A 217 -4.86 7.01 14.62
C ARG A 217 -5.33 8.06 13.62
N ARG A 218 -4.45 8.95 13.19
CA ARG A 218 -4.68 10.05 12.24
C ARG A 218 -4.27 9.69 10.82
N THR A 219 -3.93 8.43 10.57
CA THR A 219 -3.54 7.92 9.26
C THR A 219 -4.71 7.24 8.58
N VAL A 220 -4.87 7.51 7.29
CA VAL A 220 -5.79 6.80 6.39
C VAL A 220 -4.97 6.01 5.38
N LYS A 221 -5.11 4.68 5.36
CA LYS A 221 -4.56 3.81 4.32
C LYS A 221 -5.60 3.63 3.21
N VAL A 222 -5.18 3.80 1.96
CA VAL A 222 -6.03 3.65 0.77
C VAL A 222 -5.42 2.64 -0.18
N ASP A 223 -6.19 1.65 -0.62
CA ASP A 223 -5.72 0.56 -1.49
C ASP A 223 -6.86 -0.07 -2.28
N ASP A 224 -6.57 -0.72 -3.39
CA ASP A 224 -7.56 -1.41 -4.25
C ASP A 224 -7.63 -2.91 -4.01
N THR A 225 -6.75 -3.48 -3.17
CA THR A 225 -6.68 -4.91 -2.89
C THR A 225 -7.05 -5.24 -1.45
N VAL A 226 -7.56 -6.46 -1.22
CA VAL A 226 -7.85 -6.98 0.14
C VAL A 226 -6.59 -6.94 1.01
N SER A 227 -5.45 -7.41 0.48
CA SER A 227 -4.18 -7.41 1.22
C SER A 227 -3.67 -6.01 1.55
N GLY A 228 -3.78 -5.08 0.60
CA GLY A 228 -3.31 -3.73 0.79
C GLY A 228 -4.26 -2.87 1.64
N ALA A 229 -5.57 -3.04 1.50
CA ALA A 229 -6.54 -2.40 2.39
C ALA A 229 -6.41 -2.91 3.84
N GLY A 230 -5.95 -4.15 4.02
CA GLY A 230 -5.62 -4.70 5.34
C GLY A 230 -4.34 -4.15 5.96
N GLU A 231 -3.49 -3.47 5.16
CA GLU A 231 -2.25 -2.87 5.65
C GLU A 231 -2.54 -1.83 6.74
N GLY A 232 -1.89 -1.97 7.87
CA GLY A 232 -2.08 -1.06 9.00
C GLY A 232 -3.24 -1.42 9.95
N ALA A 233 -4.00 -2.48 9.69
CA ALA A 233 -5.02 -2.94 10.64
C ALA A 233 -4.39 -3.47 11.95
N PRO A 234 -4.96 -3.19 13.12
CA PRO A 234 -6.09 -2.29 13.40
C PRO A 234 -5.68 -0.84 13.72
N LEU A 235 -4.50 -0.40 13.32
CA LEU A 235 -3.82 0.79 13.83
C LEU A 235 -4.22 2.09 13.12
N CYS A 236 -4.78 2.03 11.91
CA CYS A 236 -5.18 3.20 11.13
C CYS A 236 -6.51 3.01 10.41
N TRP A 237 -7.11 4.12 9.97
CA TRP A 237 -8.30 4.11 9.12
C TRP A 237 -7.97 3.50 7.77
N ARG A 238 -8.91 2.74 7.21
CA ARG A 238 -8.70 1.99 5.97
C ARG A 238 -9.83 2.26 5.00
N VAL A 239 -9.46 2.60 3.77
CA VAL A 239 -10.36 2.88 2.66
C VAL A 239 -9.98 1.97 1.50
N ALA A 240 -10.94 1.23 0.96
CA ALA A 240 -10.74 0.44 -0.24
C ALA A 240 -11.28 1.21 -1.46
N VAL A 241 -10.58 1.08 -2.62
CA VAL A 241 -10.95 1.71 -3.89
C VAL A 241 -11.37 0.63 -4.89
N SER A 242 -12.57 0.73 -5.46
CA SER A 242 -13.18 -0.37 -6.20
C SER A 242 -13.08 -0.26 -7.71
N LYS A 243 -13.18 0.93 -8.29
CA LYS A 243 -13.42 1.17 -9.72
C LYS A 243 -12.25 0.76 -10.62
N TRP A 244 -11.01 0.98 -10.17
CA TRP A 244 -9.80 0.67 -10.94
C TRP A 244 -9.05 -0.53 -10.41
N SER A 245 -9.69 -1.27 -9.51
CA SER A 245 -9.14 -2.36 -8.74
C SER A 245 -8.73 -3.56 -9.61
N ASN A 246 -7.78 -4.32 -9.07
CA ASN A 246 -7.38 -5.66 -9.55
C ASN A 246 -8.56 -6.61 -9.79
N TYR A 247 -9.72 -6.38 -9.17
CA TYR A 247 -10.87 -7.29 -9.24
C TYR A 247 -11.88 -6.98 -10.35
N VAL A 248 -11.72 -5.87 -11.08
CA VAL A 248 -12.66 -5.45 -12.13
C VAL A 248 -12.43 -6.23 -13.42
N ALA A 249 -11.19 -6.36 -13.87
CA ALA A 249 -10.89 -6.96 -15.16
C ALA A 249 -9.51 -7.62 -15.20
N ASP A 250 -9.33 -8.52 -16.17
CA ASP A 250 -8.06 -9.21 -16.41
C ASP A 250 -7.01 -8.29 -17.08
N SER A 251 -7.45 -7.26 -17.80
CA SER A 251 -6.56 -6.28 -18.43
C SER A 251 -7.32 -5.04 -18.88
N TRP A 252 -6.59 -3.94 -19.11
CA TRP A 252 -7.14 -2.74 -19.75
C TRP A 252 -7.68 -3.04 -21.15
N ASP A 253 -7.01 -3.90 -21.91
CA ASP A 253 -7.48 -4.33 -23.24
C ASP A 253 -8.78 -5.13 -23.17
N ALA A 254 -9.00 -5.90 -22.11
CA ALA A 254 -10.28 -6.58 -21.88
C ALA A 254 -11.40 -5.57 -21.61
N VAL A 255 -11.15 -4.57 -20.76
CA VAL A 255 -12.13 -3.52 -20.44
C VAL A 255 -12.58 -2.76 -21.70
N ARG A 256 -11.65 -2.43 -22.58
CA ARG A 256 -11.98 -1.72 -23.84
C ARG A 256 -12.93 -2.48 -24.78
N LYS A 257 -13.08 -3.77 -24.56
CA LYS A 257 -13.98 -4.65 -25.36
C LYS A 257 -15.31 -4.93 -24.66
N MET A 258 -15.45 -4.54 -23.40
CA MET A 258 -16.67 -4.73 -22.61
C MET A 258 -17.76 -3.74 -23.04
N SER A 259 -19.02 -4.14 -22.90
CA SER A 259 -20.12 -3.19 -22.90
C SER A 259 -20.11 -2.36 -21.62
N ALA A 260 -20.82 -1.22 -21.63
CA ALA A 260 -20.97 -0.40 -20.43
C ALA A 260 -21.66 -1.15 -19.29
N GLU A 261 -22.64 -1.99 -19.61
CA GLU A 261 -23.38 -2.82 -18.65
C GLU A 261 -22.47 -3.90 -18.03
N GLU A 262 -21.64 -4.55 -18.85
CA GLU A 262 -20.66 -5.54 -18.35
C GLU A 262 -19.63 -4.90 -17.43
N LEU A 263 -19.06 -3.75 -17.83
CA LEU A 263 -18.12 -3.02 -16.99
C LEU A 263 -18.75 -2.60 -15.66
N ALA A 264 -19.96 -2.02 -15.70
CA ALA A 264 -20.67 -1.63 -14.48
C ALA A 264 -20.96 -2.82 -13.54
N ALA A 265 -21.30 -3.98 -14.10
CA ALA A 265 -21.50 -5.19 -13.31
C ALA A 265 -20.21 -5.66 -12.64
N ARG A 266 -19.07 -5.58 -13.33
CA ARG A 266 -17.74 -5.94 -12.76
C ARG A 266 -17.25 -4.93 -11.70
N GLU A 267 -17.45 -3.63 -11.94
CA GLU A 267 -17.16 -2.59 -10.94
C GLU A 267 -17.99 -2.82 -9.66
N LYS A 268 -19.27 -3.15 -9.81
CA LYS A 268 -20.16 -3.50 -8.69
C LYS A 268 -19.64 -4.75 -7.95
N ALA A 269 -19.30 -5.82 -8.66
CA ALA A 269 -18.77 -7.04 -8.06
C ALA A 269 -17.43 -6.80 -7.32
N SER A 270 -16.54 -5.96 -7.89
CA SER A 270 -15.32 -5.52 -7.23
C SER A 270 -15.61 -4.81 -5.92
N LYS A 271 -16.57 -3.88 -5.91
CA LYS A 271 -17.00 -3.15 -4.71
C LYS A 271 -17.58 -4.09 -3.64
N GLU A 272 -18.47 -5.00 -4.04
CA GLU A 272 -19.05 -6.01 -3.15
C GLU A 272 -18.00 -6.91 -2.52
N LYS A 273 -17.01 -7.36 -3.31
CA LYS A 273 -15.87 -8.14 -2.82
C LYS A 273 -15.06 -7.37 -1.79
N LEU A 274 -14.71 -6.12 -2.06
CA LEU A 274 -13.95 -5.29 -1.12
C LEU A 274 -14.74 -5.02 0.16
N VAL A 275 -16.04 -4.78 0.08
CA VAL A 275 -16.92 -4.66 1.26
C VAL A 275 -16.89 -5.94 2.10
N ALA A 276 -16.95 -7.11 1.47
CA ALA A 276 -17.03 -8.39 2.17
C ALA A 276 -15.69 -8.85 2.78
N GLU A 277 -14.56 -8.57 2.10
CA GLU A 277 -13.30 -9.25 2.40
C GLU A 277 -12.18 -8.33 2.90
N SER A 278 -12.20 -7.01 2.59
CA SER A 278 -11.06 -6.12 2.89
C SER A 278 -10.94 -5.74 4.36
N GLY A 279 -12.02 -5.78 5.12
CA GLY A 279 -12.09 -5.24 6.47
C GLY A 279 -11.87 -3.72 6.53
N ALA A 280 -11.95 -3.02 5.39
CA ALA A 280 -11.85 -1.57 5.34
C ALA A 280 -13.02 -0.89 6.04
N HIS A 281 -12.80 0.31 6.58
CA HIS A 281 -13.87 1.11 7.21
C HIS A 281 -14.80 1.71 6.15
N TYR A 282 -14.27 1.99 4.95
CA TYR A 282 -14.99 2.56 3.82
C TYR A 282 -14.57 1.89 2.51
N VAL A 283 -15.50 1.80 1.57
CA VAL A 283 -15.23 1.40 0.19
C VAL A 283 -15.77 2.49 -0.74
N ILE A 284 -14.86 3.15 -1.45
CA ILE A 284 -15.16 4.23 -2.40
C ILE A 284 -15.00 3.75 -3.84
N ASP A 285 -15.55 4.50 -4.79
CA ASP A 285 -15.36 4.18 -6.21
C ASP A 285 -13.96 4.59 -6.69
N ASP A 286 -13.58 5.84 -6.49
CA ASP A 286 -12.25 6.34 -6.81
C ASP A 286 -11.80 7.45 -5.82
N LEU A 287 -10.55 7.95 -5.97
CA LEU A 287 -9.97 8.90 -5.02
C LEU A 287 -10.72 10.25 -4.93
N ARG A 288 -11.59 10.59 -5.87
CA ARG A 288 -12.40 11.82 -5.81
C ARG A 288 -13.42 11.78 -4.67
N ASP A 289 -13.75 10.58 -4.19
CA ASP A 289 -14.65 10.39 -3.05
C ASP A 289 -13.91 10.50 -1.69
N LEU A 290 -12.58 10.42 -1.69
CA LEU A 290 -11.77 10.37 -0.47
C LEU A 290 -11.91 11.63 0.42
N PRO A 291 -12.00 12.87 -0.10
CA PRO A 291 -12.18 14.04 0.75
C PRO A 291 -13.41 13.95 1.65
N ALA A 292 -14.55 13.49 1.15
CA ALA A 292 -15.76 13.31 1.95
C ALA A 292 -15.59 12.25 3.05
N VAL A 293 -14.84 11.18 2.76
CA VAL A 293 -14.51 10.15 3.75
C VAL A 293 -13.57 10.72 4.82
N ILE A 294 -12.61 11.56 4.46
CA ILE A 294 -11.71 12.23 5.43
C ILE A 294 -12.52 13.13 6.36
N ASP A 295 -13.50 13.89 5.84
CA ASP A 295 -14.37 14.74 6.66
C ASP A 295 -15.16 13.91 7.67
N GLU A 296 -15.70 12.75 7.28
CA GLU A 296 -16.39 11.83 8.19
C GLU A 296 -15.42 11.25 9.24
N ILE A 297 -14.23 10.80 8.83
CA ILE A 297 -13.21 10.32 9.77
C ILE A 297 -12.82 11.42 10.76
N ASN A 298 -12.71 12.67 10.35
CA ASN A 298 -12.42 13.80 11.23
C ASN A 298 -13.53 13.98 12.29
N GLN A 299 -14.79 13.82 11.92
CA GLN A 299 -15.91 13.86 12.88
C GLN A 299 -15.82 12.69 13.89
N ARG A 300 -15.50 11.49 13.44
CA ARG A 300 -15.30 10.30 14.28
C ARG A 300 -14.13 10.48 15.24
N LEU A 301 -13.00 10.99 14.75
CA LEU A 301 -11.83 11.31 15.58
C LEU A 301 -12.17 12.40 16.63
N ALA A 302 -12.91 13.44 16.25
CA ALA A 302 -13.35 14.50 17.17
C ALA A 302 -14.27 13.96 18.29
N SER A 303 -15.08 12.93 18.00
CA SER A 303 -15.91 12.23 18.99
C SER A 303 -15.12 11.24 19.87
N GLY A 304 -13.81 11.07 19.62
CA GLY A 304 -12.93 10.18 20.38
C GLY A 304 -12.88 8.73 19.86
N GLU A 305 -13.44 8.47 18.69
CA GLU A 305 -13.37 7.16 18.05
C GLU A 305 -11.97 6.88 17.51
N ASN A 306 -11.57 5.62 17.52
CA ASN A 306 -10.30 5.15 16.97
C ASN A 306 -10.57 4.16 15.82
N PRO A 307 -9.60 3.96 14.88
CA PRO A 307 -9.73 3.03 13.79
C PRO A 307 -9.85 1.57 14.22
#